data_317d60223030d4416dc4c69d67eeabc4
#
_entry.id   317d60223030d4416dc4c69d67eeabc4
#
_cell.length_a   1.000
_cell.length_b   1.000
_cell.length_c   1.000
_cell.angle_alpha   90.00
_cell.angle_beta   90.00
_cell.angle_gamma   90.00
#
_symmetry.space_group_name_H-M   'P 1'
#
loop_
_entity.id
_entity.type
_entity.pdbx_description
1 polymer ?
#
loop_
_entity_poly.entity_id
_entity_poly.type
_entity_poly.pdbx_seq_one_letter_code
_entity_poly.pdbx_strand_id
1 'polypeptide(L)'
;MIRNVAIVLTLAASPSYAEKLTLVAFGDSLTQGYGLPQADGFVPQLQSWLTANGAEVTVLNAGVSGDTTAGGLARFDWTLTPDVDAILLNLGGNDLLRGIDPASSRANLDAMLTKAQALNIPVLLVGLRAPGNYGPGFKADFDAMYPDLAAKFNIPVTDNYFFPLIDQATRLLSTDLMQPDGLHPNPKGVIVAVNALGPQVLDLLAKVKK
;
A
#
# COMPACT_ATOMS: atom_id res chain seq x y z
N MET A 1 32.90 65.53 -1.03
CA MET A 1 32.30 64.53 -0.11
C MET A 1 31.39 63.61 -0.96
N ILE A 2 31.85 62.39 -1.25
CA ILE A 2 31.08 61.42 -2.05
C ILE A 2 30.41 60.48 -1.03
N ARG A 3 29.09 60.48 -0.99
CA ARG A 3 28.28 59.58 -0.14
C ARG A 3 28.13 58.24 -0.88
N ASN A 4 28.76 57.19 -0.39
CA ASN A 4 28.52 55.84 -0.86
C ASN A 4 27.13 55.38 -0.35
N VAL A 5 26.23 55.11 -1.26
CA VAL A 5 24.91 54.48 -0.97
C VAL A 5 25.13 52.97 -1.17
N ALA A 6 25.09 52.23 -0.06
CA ALA A 6 25.08 50.77 -0.11
C ALA A 6 23.65 50.28 -0.42
N ILE A 7 23.44 49.67 -1.56
CA ILE A 7 22.18 49.01 -1.92
C ILE A 7 22.22 47.61 -1.29
N VAL A 8 21.38 47.36 -0.28
CA VAL A 8 21.17 46.05 0.32
C VAL A 8 20.14 45.32 -0.56
N LEU A 9 20.63 44.35 -1.35
CA LEU A 9 19.72 43.42 -2.07
C LEU A 9 19.22 42.37 -1.09
N THR A 10 17.96 42.46 -0.65
CA THR A 10 17.27 41.40 0.06
C THR A 10 16.82 40.34 -0.93
N LEU A 11 17.51 39.18 -0.95
CA LEU A 11 16.98 38.00 -1.64
C LEU A 11 15.73 37.51 -0.91
N ALA A 12 14.56 37.74 -1.48
CA ALA A 12 13.34 37.10 -1.06
C ALA A 12 13.43 35.62 -1.46
N ALA A 13 13.60 34.71 -0.48
CA ALA A 13 13.46 33.29 -0.71
C ALA A 13 11.99 33.03 -1.07
N SER A 14 11.70 32.66 -2.31
CA SER A 14 10.39 32.17 -2.70
C SER A 14 10.10 30.88 -1.90
N PRO A 15 8.91 30.72 -1.31
CA PRO A 15 8.56 29.46 -0.69
C PRO A 15 8.61 28.36 -1.78
N SER A 16 9.50 27.39 -1.61
CA SER A 16 9.50 26.15 -2.37
C SER A 16 8.20 25.41 -1.99
N TYR A 17 7.19 25.47 -2.82
CA TYR A 17 6.06 24.55 -2.70
C TYR A 17 6.63 23.15 -2.99
N ALA A 18 6.69 22.31 -1.97
CA ALA A 18 6.98 20.91 -2.18
C ALA A 18 5.92 20.35 -3.14
N GLU A 19 6.36 19.79 -4.26
CA GLU A 19 5.44 19.21 -5.24
C GLU A 19 4.70 18.05 -4.58
N LYS A 20 3.36 18.06 -4.68
CA LYS A 20 2.49 17.07 -4.07
C LYS A 20 2.78 15.68 -4.66
N LEU A 21 3.04 14.69 -3.80
CA LEU A 21 3.34 13.33 -4.23
C LEU A 21 2.08 12.59 -4.70
N THR A 22 2.26 11.63 -5.61
CA THR A 22 1.21 10.70 -6.03
C THR A 22 1.53 9.29 -5.54
N LEU A 23 0.73 8.79 -4.60
CA LEU A 23 0.77 7.41 -4.12
C LEU A 23 -0.32 6.59 -4.82
N VAL A 24 0.04 5.52 -5.48
CA VAL A 24 -0.93 4.56 -6.00
C VAL A 24 -1.16 3.45 -4.97
N ALA A 25 -2.39 3.32 -4.47
CA ALA A 25 -2.83 2.15 -3.73
C ALA A 25 -3.31 1.10 -4.74
N PHE A 26 -2.45 0.15 -5.05
CA PHE A 26 -2.68 -0.92 -6.01
C PHE A 26 -3.05 -2.21 -5.31
N GLY A 27 -4.21 -2.79 -5.64
CA GLY A 27 -4.67 -3.98 -4.92
C GLY A 27 -5.99 -4.55 -5.43
N ASP A 28 -6.62 -5.32 -4.57
CA ASP A 28 -7.90 -5.98 -4.81
C ASP A 28 -9.07 -5.26 -4.10
N SER A 29 -10.06 -6.02 -3.62
CA SER A 29 -11.23 -5.51 -2.90
C SER A 29 -10.90 -4.79 -1.59
N LEU A 30 -9.82 -5.18 -0.91
CA LEU A 30 -9.37 -4.51 0.32
C LEU A 30 -8.95 -3.06 0.04
N THR A 31 -8.29 -2.85 -1.08
CA THR A 31 -7.86 -1.52 -1.55
C THR A 31 -9.02 -0.75 -2.16
N GLN A 32 -9.84 -1.40 -2.99
CA GLN A 32 -10.98 -0.79 -3.68
C GLN A 32 -12.03 -0.25 -2.69
N GLY A 33 -12.21 -0.89 -1.53
CA GLY A 33 -13.22 -0.54 -0.53
C GLY A 33 -14.55 -1.27 -0.74
N TYR A 34 -14.47 -2.57 -1.11
CA TYR A 34 -15.64 -3.40 -1.40
C TYR A 34 -16.68 -3.39 -0.28
N GLY A 35 -17.95 -3.22 -0.68
CA GLY A 35 -19.10 -3.28 0.24
C GLY A 35 -19.29 -2.02 1.11
N LEU A 36 -18.44 -1.00 0.98
CA LEU A 36 -18.49 0.22 1.79
C LEU A 36 -18.94 1.43 0.97
N PRO A 37 -19.56 2.43 1.61
CA PRO A 37 -19.64 3.77 1.06
C PRO A 37 -18.24 4.29 0.71
N GLN A 38 -18.11 5.03 -0.37
CA GLN A 38 -16.80 5.49 -0.86
C GLN A 38 -15.95 6.15 0.23
N ALA A 39 -16.53 7.01 1.05
CA ALA A 39 -15.82 7.73 2.11
C ALA A 39 -15.25 6.81 3.20
N ASP A 40 -15.84 5.64 3.41
CA ASP A 40 -15.44 4.67 4.43
C ASP A 40 -14.42 3.64 3.90
N GLY A 41 -14.13 3.68 2.60
CA GLY A 41 -13.16 2.78 1.96
C GLY A 41 -11.72 3.07 2.37
N PHE A 42 -10.83 2.09 2.14
CA PHE A 42 -9.43 2.15 2.55
C PHE A 42 -8.71 3.40 2.01
N VAL A 43 -8.84 3.69 0.71
CA VAL A 43 -8.08 4.79 0.07
C VAL A 43 -8.51 6.17 0.59
N PRO A 44 -9.80 6.55 0.67
CA PRO A 44 -10.20 7.81 1.28
C PRO A 44 -9.81 7.95 2.75
N GLN A 45 -9.87 6.86 3.53
CA GLN A 45 -9.44 6.86 4.92
C GLN A 45 -7.92 7.03 5.04
N LEU A 46 -7.12 6.36 4.20
CA LEU A 46 -5.68 6.54 4.13
C LEU A 46 -5.30 7.96 3.70
N GLN A 47 -5.97 8.52 2.68
CA GLN A 47 -5.79 9.91 2.26
C GLN A 47 -6.01 10.88 3.43
N SER A 48 -7.11 10.71 4.16
CA SER A 48 -7.45 11.56 5.30
C SER A 48 -6.42 11.44 6.41
N TRP A 49 -5.99 10.22 6.72
CA TRP A 49 -4.97 9.93 7.72
C TRP A 49 -3.63 10.57 7.36
N LEU A 50 -3.16 10.41 6.12
CA LEU A 50 -1.91 10.98 5.64
C LEU A 50 -1.93 12.51 5.69
N THR A 51 -3.02 13.12 5.24
CA THR A 51 -3.21 14.59 5.32
C THR A 51 -3.19 15.09 6.76
N ALA A 52 -3.87 14.38 7.69
CA ALA A 52 -3.88 14.73 9.10
C ALA A 52 -2.49 14.61 9.77
N ASN A 53 -1.60 13.78 9.20
CA ASN A 53 -0.22 13.61 9.62
C ASN A 53 0.79 14.43 8.80
N GLY A 54 0.31 15.44 8.06
CA GLY A 54 1.15 16.45 7.39
C GLY A 54 1.75 16.02 6.05
N ALA A 55 1.30 14.91 5.46
CA ALA A 55 1.79 14.48 4.14
C ALA A 55 1.11 15.25 3.01
N GLU A 56 1.90 15.87 2.14
CA GLU A 56 1.46 16.48 0.88
C GLU A 56 1.41 15.40 -0.22
N VAL A 57 0.33 14.60 -0.22
CA VAL A 57 0.17 13.45 -1.12
C VAL A 57 -1.25 13.35 -1.67
N THR A 58 -1.39 12.84 -2.90
CA THR A 58 -2.65 12.34 -3.45
C THR A 58 -2.59 10.82 -3.48
N VAL A 59 -3.60 10.15 -2.90
CA VAL A 59 -3.71 8.70 -2.95
C VAL A 59 -4.69 8.29 -4.04
N LEU A 60 -4.20 7.61 -5.07
CA LEU A 60 -5.01 7.09 -6.17
C LEU A 60 -5.48 5.66 -5.85
N ASN A 61 -6.79 5.42 -6.02
CA ASN A 61 -7.35 4.09 -5.85
C ASN A 61 -7.19 3.28 -7.15
N ALA A 62 -6.29 2.31 -7.12
CA ALA A 62 -6.10 1.32 -8.18
C ALA A 62 -6.45 -0.10 -7.68
N GLY A 63 -7.42 -0.21 -6.77
CA GLY A 63 -8.00 -1.47 -6.32
C GLY A 63 -9.06 -1.98 -7.30
N VAL A 64 -9.04 -3.28 -7.60
CA VAL A 64 -10.07 -3.97 -8.40
C VAL A 64 -10.53 -5.21 -7.65
N SER A 65 -11.81 -5.21 -7.22
CA SER A 65 -12.37 -6.35 -6.48
C SER A 65 -12.28 -7.64 -7.26
N GLY A 66 -11.81 -8.70 -6.61
CA GLY A 66 -11.63 -10.01 -7.21
C GLY A 66 -10.30 -10.21 -7.94
N ASP A 67 -9.46 -9.19 -8.05
CA ASP A 67 -8.14 -9.35 -8.70
C ASP A 67 -7.26 -10.33 -7.95
N THR A 68 -6.68 -11.23 -8.71
CA THR A 68 -5.53 -12.06 -8.32
C THR A 68 -4.24 -11.32 -8.63
N THR A 69 -3.11 -11.88 -8.20
CA THR A 69 -1.79 -11.36 -8.60
C THR A 69 -1.62 -11.36 -10.13
N ALA A 70 -2.19 -12.34 -10.85
CA ALA A 70 -2.17 -12.40 -12.32
C ALA A 70 -3.03 -11.27 -12.93
N GLY A 71 -4.24 -11.02 -12.39
CA GLY A 71 -5.09 -9.91 -12.82
C GLY A 71 -4.41 -8.55 -12.60
N GLY A 72 -3.82 -8.36 -11.42
CA GLY A 72 -3.03 -7.17 -11.12
C GLY A 72 -1.85 -6.98 -12.09
N LEU A 73 -1.06 -8.03 -12.34
CA LEU A 73 0.07 -7.96 -13.28
C LEU A 73 -0.37 -7.53 -14.68
N ALA A 74 -1.51 -8.04 -15.15
CA ALA A 74 -2.03 -7.73 -16.49
C ALA A 74 -2.37 -6.24 -16.69
N ARG A 75 -2.69 -5.52 -15.62
CA ARG A 75 -3.02 -4.09 -15.65
C ARG A 75 -1.97 -3.17 -15.00
N PHE A 76 -0.88 -3.73 -14.47
CA PHE A 76 0.10 -2.97 -13.70
C PHE A 76 0.76 -1.85 -14.52
N ASP A 77 1.12 -2.12 -15.77
CA ASP A 77 1.75 -1.13 -16.65
C ASP A 77 0.87 0.11 -16.91
N TRP A 78 -0.45 -0.07 -16.95
CA TRP A 78 -1.41 1.03 -17.12
C TRP A 78 -1.48 1.97 -15.91
N THR A 79 -1.01 1.48 -14.77
CA THR A 79 -0.99 2.22 -13.50
C THR A 79 0.30 3.03 -13.33
N LEU A 80 1.37 2.63 -14.03
CA LEU A 80 2.69 3.25 -13.93
C LEU A 80 2.81 4.47 -14.86
N THR A 81 1.98 5.48 -14.59
CA THR A 81 2.08 6.77 -15.28
C THR A 81 3.27 7.59 -14.76
N PRO A 82 3.81 8.56 -15.54
CA PRO A 82 5.02 9.32 -15.14
C PRO A 82 4.88 10.14 -13.85
N ASP A 83 3.66 10.37 -13.39
CA ASP A 83 3.36 11.11 -12.16
C ASP A 83 3.26 10.24 -10.91
N VAL A 84 3.45 8.92 -11.02
CA VAL A 84 3.45 8.00 -9.87
C VAL A 84 4.77 8.08 -9.13
N ASP A 85 4.72 8.50 -7.88
CA ASP A 85 5.89 8.66 -7.02
C ASP A 85 6.12 7.46 -6.09
N ALA A 86 5.07 6.73 -5.70
CA ALA A 86 5.17 5.56 -4.82
C ALA A 86 3.99 4.60 -5.01
N ILE A 87 4.16 3.34 -4.62
CA ILE A 87 3.14 2.30 -4.72
C ILE A 87 2.96 1.61 -3.36
N LEU A 88 1.71 1.49 -2.91
CA LEU A 88 1.26 0.55 -1.88
C LEU A 88 0.67 -0.66 -2.60
N LEU A 89 1.39 -1.79 -2.61
CA LEU A 89 1.02 -3.01 -3.33
C LEU A 89 0.37 -4.03 -2.39
N ASN A 90 -0.94 -4.26 -2.53
CA ASN A 90 -1.75 -5.14 -1.70
C ASN A 90 -2.52 -6.15 -2.55
N LEU A 91 -1.87 -7.26 -2.92
CA LEU A 91 -2.44 -8.35 -3.73
C LEU A 91 -2.04 -9.72 -3.18
N GLY A 92 -2.84 -10.73 -3.54
CA GLY A 92 -2.65 -12.13 -3.18
C GLY A 92 -3.81 -12.72 -2.36
N GLY A 93 -4.71 -11.88 -1.86
CA GLY A 93 -5.89 -12.34 -1.12
C GLY A 93 -6.78 -13.27 -1.96
N ASN A 94 -7.05 -12.91 -3.20
CA ASN A 94 -7.84 -13.74 -4.10
C ASN A 94 -7.11 -14.99 -4.59
N ASP A 95 -5.78 -14.95 -4.68
CA ASP A 95 -4.96 -16.14 -4.96
C ASP A 95 -5.12 -17.14 -3.82
N LEU A 96 -4.99 -16.67 -2.57
CA LEU A 96 -5.21 -17.47 -1.36
C LEU A 96 -6.63 -18.08 -1.32
N LEU A 97 -7.67 -17.26 -1.52
CA LEU A 97 -9.06 -17.73 -1.48
C LEU A 97 -9.36 -18.80 -2.52
N ARG A 98 -8.67 -18.76 -3.67
CA ARG A 98 -8.85 -19.70 -4.78
C ARG A 98 -7.85 -20.86 -4.77
N GLY A 99 -6.94 -20.93 -3.79
CA GLY A 99 -5.91 -21.97 -3.71
C GLY A 99 -4.95 -21.95 -4.89
N ILE A 100 -4.68 -20.77 -5.48
CA ILE A 100 -3.69 -20.62 -6.56
C ILE A 100 -2.30 -20.92 -5.99
N ASP A 101 -1.51 -21.67 -6.74
CA ASP A 101 -0.14 -22.04 -6.37
C ASP A 101 0.66 -20.80 -5.95
N PRO A 102 1.21 -20.74 -4.71
CA PRO A 102 2.03 -19.64 -4.23
C PRO A 102 3.21 -19.29 -5.13
N ALA A 103 3.77 -20.26 -5.84
CA ALA A 103 4.84 -20.01 -6.81
C ALA A 103 4.38 -19.12 -7.96
N SER A 104 3.13 -19.30 -8.44
CA SER A 104 2.53 -18.45 -9.48
C SER A 104 2.29 -17.03 -8.96
N SER A 105 1.73 -16.90 -7.75
CA SER A 105 1.49 -15.61 -7.11
C SER A 105 2.80 -14.85 -6.87
N ARG A 106 3.83 -15.56 -6.39
CA ARG A 106 5.19 -15.02 -6.22
C ARG A 106 5.75 -14.50 -7.54
N ALA A 107 5.65 -15.26 -8.63
CA ALA A 107 6.17 -14.85 -9.93
C ALA A 107 5.48 -13.57 -10.45
N ASN A 108 4.16 -13.45 -10.25
CA ASN A 108 3.40 -12.26 -10.63
C ASN A 108 3.82 -11.02 -9.82
N LEU A 109 3.95 -11.15 -8.49
CA LEU A 109 4.41 -10.06 -7.62
C LEU A 109 5.86 -9.67 -7.96
N ASP A 110 6.73 -10.65 -8.21
CA ASP A 110 8.13 -10.43 -8.63
C ASP A 110 8.20 -9.59 -9.92
N ALA A 111 7.37 -9.93 -10.92
CA ALA A 111 7.30 -9.19 -12.17
C ALA A 111 6.82 -7.73 -11.96
N MET A 112 5.83 -7.50 -11.10
CA MET A 112 5.37 -6.14 -10.76
C MET A 112 6.46 -5.35 -10.05
N LEU A 113 7.14 -5.95 -9.06
CA LEU A 113 8.23 -5.32 -8.33
C LEU A 113 9.44 -5.01 -9.23
N THR A 114 9.75 -5.90 -10.17
CA THR A 114 10.80 -5.68 -11.19
C THR A 114 10.49 -4.44 -12.03
N LYS A 115 9.22 -4.28 -12.46
CA LYS A 115 8.79 -3.10 -13.24
C LYS A 115 8.89 -1.81 -12.42
N ALA A 116 8.41 -1.82 -11.18
CA ALA A 116 8.51 -0.66 -10.30
C ALA A 116 9.97 -0.27 -10.03
N GLN A 117 10.84 -1.25 -9.79
CA GLN A 117 12.28 -1.04 -9.58
C GLN A 117 12.95 -0.44 -10.82
N ALA A 118 12.62 -0.90 -12.03
CA ALA A 118 13.16 -0.38 -13.28
C ALA A 118 12.83 1.11 -13.50
N LEU A 119 11.70 1.58 -12.92
CA LEU A 119 11.26 2.97 -12.94
C LEU A 119 11.71 3.76 -11.70
N ASN A 120 12.45 3.13 -10.78
CA ASN A 120 12.85 3.70 -9.48
C ASN A 120 11.66 4.15 -8.62
N ILE A 121 10.49 3.54 -8.76
CA ILE A 121 9.31 3.83 -7.95
C ILE A 121 9.39 3.00 -6.66
N PRO A 122 9.47 3.63 -5.48
CA PRO A 122 9.47 2.92 -4.20
C PRO A 122 8.13 2.22 -3.94
N VAL A 123 8.20 1.00 -3.38
CA VAL A 123 7.04 0.16 -3.09
C VAL A 123 7.01 -0.21 -1.61
N LEU A 124 5.83 -0.13 -0.99
CA LEU A 124 5.50 -0.85 0.24
C LEU A 124 4.67 -2.08 -0.14
N LEU A 125 5.22 -3.27 0.12
CA LEU A 125 4.51 -4.53 -0.11
C LEU A 125 3.66 -4.89 1.11
N VAL A 126 2.35 -5.09 0.91
CA VAL A 126 1.44 -5.47 1.99
C VAL A 126 1.36 -6.99 2.06
N GLY A 127 1.88 -7.56 3.13
CA GLY A 127 1.88 -9.00 3.35
C GLY A 127 0.51 -9.55 3.75
N LEU A 128 0.33 -10.83 3.49
CA LEU A 128 -0.80 -11.65 3.91
C LEU A 128 -0.30 -12.97 4.48
N ARG A 129 -1.12 -13.64 5.29
CA ARG A 129 -0.81 -14.95 5.88
C ARG A 129 -1.90 -15.97 5.56
N ALA A 130 -1.50 -17.17 5.14
CA ALA A 130 -2.45 -18.24 4.85
C ALA A 130 -2.97 -18.90 6.16
N PRO A 131 -4.29 -19.20 6.25
CA PRO A 131 -4.89 -19.83 7.44
C PRO A 131 -4.52 -21.32 7.60
N GLY A 132 -3.92 -21.96 6.62
CA GLY A 132 -3.47 -23.35 6.70
C GLY A 132 -4.46 -24.40 6.17
N ASN A 133 -5.61 -24.00 5.67
CA ASN A 133 -6.64 -24.89 5.11
C ASN A 133 -6.20 -25.65 3.85
N TYR A 134 -5.17 -25.20 3.15
CA TYR A 134 -4.56 -25.87 1.98
C TYR A 134 -3.34 -26.75 2.36
N GLY A 135 -3.11 -26.95 3.65
CA GLY A 135 -2.04 -27.76 4.16
C GLY A 135 -0.73 -26.99 4.46
N PRO A 136 0.21 -27.65 5.19
CA PRO A 136 1.39 -26.96 5.71
C PRO A 136 2.37 -26.49 4.62
N GLY A 137 2.50 -27.22 3.51
CA GLY A 137 3.37 -26.83 2.40
C GLY A 137 2.90 -25.53 1.75
N PHE A 138 1.62 -25.49 1.34
CA PHE A 138 1.02 -24.28 0.77
C PHE A 138 1.18 -23.07 1.71
N LYS A 139 0.89 -23.29 3.02
CA LYS A 139 1.01 -22.21 4.01
C LYS A 139 2.45 -21.70 4.10
N ALA A 140 3.43 -22.59 4.16
CA ALA A 140 4.83 -22.22 4.25
C ALA A 140 5.27 -21.39 3.02
N ASP A 141 4.93 -21.83 1.82
CA ASP A 141 5.29 -21.18 0.57
C ASP A 141 4.58 -19.81 0.42
N PHE A 142 3.29 -19.75 0.79
CA PHE A 142 2.52 -18.50 0.75
C PHE A 142 3.04 -17.47 1.75
N ASP A 143 3.27 -17.89 2.99
CA ASP A 143 3.75 -17.00 4.07
C ASP A 143 5.17 -16.48 3.82
N ALA A 144 6.03 -17.29 3.15
CA ALA A 144 7.39 -16.90 2.80
C ALA A 144 7.45 -15.92 1.61
N MET A 145 6.42 -15.90 0.75
CA MET A 145 6.43 -15.15 -0.51
C MET A 145 6.74 -13.65 -0.30
N TYR A 146 6.05 -12.99 0.63
CA TYR A 146 6.18 -11.56 0.85
C TYR A 146 7.54 -11.15 1.46
N PRO A 147 8.01 -11.76 2.57
CA PRO A 147 9.31 -11.40 3.11
C PRO A 147 10.47 -11.73 2.16
N ASP A 148 10.40 -12.82 1.41
CA ASP A 148 11.43 -13.16 0.43
C ASP A 148 11.51 -12.15 -0.72
N LEU A 149 10.35 -11.72 -1.25
CA LEU A 149 10.30 -10.68 -2.26
C LEU A 149 10.80 -9.34 -1.71
N ALA A 150 10.40 -8.99 -0.49
CA ALA A 150 10.87 -7.77 0.15
C ALA A 150 12.41 -7.77 0.32
N ALA A 151 12.98 -8.89 0.73
CA ALA A 151 14.42 -9.06 0.84
C ALA A 151 15.12 -8.97 -0.54
N LYS A 152 14.56 -9.63 -1.57
CA LYS A 152 15.09 -9.62 -2.94
C LYS A 152 15.16 -8.20 -3.51
N PHE A 153 14.11 -7.40 -3.33
CA PHE A 153 14.01 -6.05 -3.88
C PHE A 153 14.48 -4.95 -2.93
N ASN A 154 14.88 -5.31 -1.68
CA ASN A 154 15.25 -4.36 -0.63
C ASN A 154 14.18 -3.29 -0.37
N ILE A 155 12.92 -3.75 -0.24
CA ILE A 155 11.75 -2.90 -0.02
C ILE A 155 11.09 -3.19 1.34
N PRO A 156 10.36 -2.22 1.92
CA PRO A 156 9.56 -2.47 3.11
C PRO A 156 8.40 -3.42 2.83
N VAL A 157 8.06 -4.23 3.83
CA VAL A 157 6.93 -5.16 3.81
C VAL A 157 6.20 -5.15 5.14
N THR A 158 4.86 -5.22 5.11
CA THR A 158 4.06 -5.46 6.32
C THR A 158 3.96 -6.96 6.57
N ASP A 159 3.89 -7.38 7.83
CA ASP A 159 3.78 -8.80 8.16
C ASP A 159 2.47 -9.42 7.66
N ASN A 160 1.34 -8.77 8.00
CA ASN A 160 0.01 -9.23 7.60
C ASN A 160 -0.99 -8.07 7.67
N TYR A 161 -1.70 -7.80 6.56
CA TYR A 161 -2.76 -6.78 6.51
C TYR A 161 -3.79 -6.95 7.62
N PHE A 162 -4.17 -8.21 7.93
CA PHE A 162 -5.21 -8.53 8.92
C PHE A 162 -4.72 -8.53 10.37
N PHE A 163 -3.42 -8.44 10.62
CA PHE A 163 -2.87 -8.53 11.98
C PHE A 163 -3.54 -7.55 12.97
N PRO A 164 -3.72 -6.26 12.64
CA PRO A 164 -4.37 -5.31 13.55
C PRO A 164 -5.87 -5.57 13.77
N LEU A 165 -6.49 -6.40 12.92
CA LEU A 165 -7.91 -6.76 12.99
C LEU A 165 -8.15 -8.06 13.79
N ILE A 166 -7.08 -8.72 14.26
CA ILE A 166 -7.16 -9.95 15.04
C ILE A 166 -7.42 -9.62 16.50
N ASP A 167 -8.46 -10.21 17.07
CA ASP A 167 -8.71 -10.21 18.51
C ASP A 167 -7.61 -11.02 19.22
N GLN A 168 -6.89 -10.39 20.15
CA GLN A 168 -5.73 -10.99 20.79
C GLN A 168 -6.09 -12.13 21.74
N ALA A 169 -7.32 -12.19 22.25
CA ALA A 169 -7.78 -13.24 23.15
C ALA A 169 -8.18 -14.49 22.38
N THR A 170 -8.91 -14.33 21.28
CA THR A 170 -9.41 -15.43 20.44
C THR A 170 -8.47 -15.86 19.35
N ARG A 171 -7.54 -14.98 18.93
CA ARG A 171 -6.64 -15.14 17.78
C ARG A 171 -7.38 -15.26 16.44
N LEU A 172 -8.61 -14.81 16.39
CA LEU A 172 -9.45 -14.76 15.21
C LEU A 172 -9.69 -13.31 14.79
N LEU A 173 -10.13 -13.10 13.55
CA LEU A 173 -10.58 -11.78 13.10
C LEU A 173 -11.75 -11.32 13.96
N SER A 174 -11.68 -10.08 14.45
CA SER A 174 -12.71 -9.49 15.28
C SER A 174 -13.96 -9.24 14.44
N THR A 175 -15.09 -9.85 14.82
CA THR A 175 -16.37 -9.68 14.14
C THR A 175 -16.85 -8.23 14.16
N ASP A 176 -16.46 -7.44 15.17
CA ASP A 176 -16.77 -6.01 15.28
C ASP A 176 -16.05 -5.15 14.24
N LEU A 177 -14.99 -5.67 13.62
CA LEU A 177 -14.15 -4.99 12.63
C LEU A 177 -14.37 -5.50 11.21
N MET A 178 -15.18 -6.57 11.03
CA MET A 178 -15.41 -7.20 9.74
C MET A 178 -16.84 -6.98 9.26
N GLN A 179 -17.02 -7.01 7.94
CA GLN A 179 -18.33 -7.10 7.30
C GLN A 179 -18.93 -8.51 7.54
N PRO A 180 -20.25 -8.69 7.31
CA PRO A 180 -20.91 -9.99 7.51
C PRO A 180 -20.31 -11.15 6.70
N ASP A 181 -19.56 -10.87 5.64
CA ASP A 181 -18.89 -11.89 4.83
C ASP A 181 -17.63 -12.49 5.51
N GLY A 182 -17.16 -11.87 6.60
CA GLY A 182 -15.96 -12.31 7.33
C GLY A 182 -14.64 -12.18 6.58
N LEU A 183 -14.65 -11.54 5.40
CA LEU A 183 -13.49 -11.36 4.52
C LEU A 183 -13.02 -9.91 4.43
N HIS A 184 -13.96 -8.98 4.43
CA HIS A 184 -13.69 -7.56 4.25
C HIS A 184 -13.87 -6.78 5.55
N PRO A 185 -12.98 -5.83 5.87
CA PRO A 185 -13.17 -4.93 7.01
C PRO A 185 -14.43 -4.07 6.83
N ASN A 186 -15.15 -3.83 7.93
CA ASN A 186 -16.17 -2.79 7.99
C ASN A 186 -15.53 -1.40 8.18
N PRO A 187 -16.28 -0.28 8.24
CA PRO A 187 -15.69 1.05 8.39
C PRO A 187 -14.75 1.19 9.59
N LYS A 188 -15.06 0.54 10.73
CA LYS A 188 -14.17 0.55 11.91
C LYS A 188 -12.88 -0.24 11.64
N GLY A 189 -13.00 -1.40 10.99
CA GLY A 189 -11.84 -2.22 10.61
C GLY A 189 -10.92 -1.51 9.62
N VAL A 190 -11.48 -0.75 8.67
CA VAL A 190 -10.69 0.09 7.74
C VAL A 190 -9.87 1.13 8.52
N ILE A 191 -10.49 1.83 9.49
CA ILE A 191 -9.77 2.81 10.32
C ILE A 191 -8.61 2.13 11.08
N VAL A 192 -8.84 0.95 11.65
CA VAL A 192 -7.81 0.18 12.36
C VAL A 192 -6.67 -0.22 11.42
N ALA A 193 -6.98 -0.72 10.21
CA ALA A 193 -5.98 -1.07 9.20
C ALA A 193 -5.17 0.16 8.74
N VAL A 194 -5.85 1.29 8.49
CA VAL A 194 -5.20 2.55 8.10
C VAL A 194 -4.26 3.07 9.20
N ASN A 195 -4.68 3.03 10.46
CA ASN A 195 -3.84 3.45 11.58
C ASN A 195 -2.56 2.60 11.71
N ALA A 196 -2.64 1.32 11.36
CA ALA A 196 -1.48 0.42 11.40
C ALA A 196 -0.55 0.61 10.18
N LEU A 197 -1.10 0.85 8.99
CA LEU A 197 -0.34 1.00 7.76
C LEU A 197 0.19 2.42 7.54
N GLY A 198 -0.53 3.43 8.00
CA GLY A 198 -0.22 4.84 7.77
C GLY A 198 1.21 5.25 8.08
N PRO A 199 1.79 4.90 9.24
CA PRO A 199 3.19 5.19 9.56
C PRO A 199 4.17 4.61 8.54
N GLN A 200 3.95 3.37 8.08
CA GLN A 200 4.80 2.71 7.09
C GLN A 200 4.66 3.38 5.70
N VAL A 201 3.48 3.90 5.38
CA VAL A 201 3.27 4.69 4.16
C VAL A 201 3.99 6.04 4.25
N LEU A 202 4.00 6.72 5.40
CA LEU A 202 4.80 7.93 5.60
C LEU A 202 6.30 7.65 5.40
N ASP A 203 6.80 6.55 5.96
CA ASP A 203 8.19 6.12 5.78
C ASP A 203 8.52 5.79 4.31
N LEU A 204 7.54 5.27 3.55
CA LEU A 204 7.67 5.06 2.11
C LEU A 204 7.78 6.39 1.37
N LEU A 205 6.87 7.33 1.64
CA LEU A 205 6.84 8.65 0.98
C LEU A 205 8.11 9.46 1.27
N ALA A 206 8.70 9.32 2.45
CA ALA A 206 9.97 9.97 2.80
C ALA A 206 11.17 9.47 1.97
N LYS A 207 11.04 8.33 1.28
CA LYS A 207 12.09 7.76 0.41
C LYS A 207 11.99 8.24 -1.04
N VAL A 208 10.89 8.92 -1.41
CA VAL A 208 10.72 9.48 -2.75
C VAL A 208 11.75 10.58 -2.96
N LYS A 209 12.50 10.46 -4.07
CA LYS A 209 13.49 11.48 -4.48
C LYS A 209 12.90 12.23 -5.67
N LYS A 210 12.57 13.49 -5.48
CA LYS A 210 12.24 14.44 -6.55
C LYS A 210 13.44 15.32 -6.90
#